data_f43dac226b3d5a42ed966d5260a75787
#
_entry.id   f43dac226b3d5a42ed966d5260a75787
#
_cell.length_a   1.000
_cell.length_b   1.000
_cell.length_c   1.000
_cell.angle_alpha   90.00
_cell.angle_beta   90.00
_cell.angle_gamma   90.00
#
_symmetry.space_group_name_H-M   'P 1'
#
loop_
_entity.id
_entity.type
_entity.pdbx_description
1 polymer ?
#
loop_
_entity_poly.entity_id
_entity_poly.type
_entity_poly.pdbx_seq_one_letter_code
_entity_poly.pdbx_strand_id
1 'polypeptide(L)'
;MKRSFSALALVGLQTLGGCASLMGPQFTPGMPVEQVIAYNGPPAIEYPDGNTRLLEWPVGEWSQYAYMARVGPDGKLISYENVRTREKFGTIQVNQFNKNDVLRTVGHPTETDYLPLKKQEVWSYRYREEGIWNSMMHIYFDSSGIVRGIENGQDPMYLRDNGFFGGIGGFGVGIGGGTRGVGGGAGIGIGF
;
A
#
# COMPACT_ATOMS: atom_id res chain seq x y z
N MET A 1 -65.81 -32.26 38.27
CA MET A 1 -65.22 -32.96 37.09
C MET A 1 -65.27 -32.03 35.92
N LYS A 2 -64.11 -31.59 35.45
CA LYS A 2 -63.73 -31.44 34.04
C LYS A 2 -62.42 -30.68 33.95
N ARG A 3 -61.44 -31.36 33.50
CA ARG A 3 -60.06 -30.96 33.21
C ARG A 3 -60.06 -30.03 32.02
N SER A 4 -59.29 -28.98 32.09
CA SER A 4 -58.91 -28.23 30.90
C SER A 4 -57.40 -28.11 30.82
N PHE A 5 -56.89 -28.82 29.91
CA PHE A 5 -55.54 -28.71 29.38
C PHE A 5 -55.44 -27.44 28.52
N SER A 6 -54.46 -26.63 28.80
CA SER A 6 -53.94 -25.71 27.82
C SER A 6 -52.48 -25.52 28.14
N ALA A 7 -51.74 -26.41 27.53
CA ALA A 7 -50.28 -26.33 27.54
C ALA A 7 -49.79 -25.76 26.19
N LEU A 8 -48.72 -25.01 26.32
CA LEU A 8 -47.65 -24.84 25.33
C LEU A 8 -47.94 -24.36 23.91
N ALA A 9 -47.61 -23.16 23.68
CA ALA A 9 -46.99 -22.73 22.40
C ALA A 9 -46.13 -21.50 22.63
N LEU A 10 -44.96 -21.70 23.19
CA LEU A 10 -43.98 -20.65 23.37
C LEU A 10 -42.59 -21.23 23.13
N VAL A 11 -42.31 -21.57 21.86
CA VAL A 11 -40.94 -21.90 21.42
C VAL A 11 -40.78 -21.37 20.01
N GLY A 12 -39.76 -20.56 19.80
CA GLY A 12 -39.11 -20.49 18.50
C GLY A 12 -39.08 -19.13 17.83
N LEU A 13 -38.49 -18.13 18.47
CA LEU A 13 -37.93 -17.02 17.71
C LEU A 13 -36.51 -16.75 18.25
N GLN A 14 -35.62 -17.65 17.95
CA GLN A 14 -34.21 -17.49 18.28
C GLN A 14 -33.37 -17.49 17.01
N THR A 15 -32.61 -16.39 16.88
CA THR A 15 -31.28 -16.28 16.28
C THR A 15 -31.14 -16.47 14.78
N LEU A 16 -31.38 -15.38 14.04
CA LEU A 16 -30.70 -15.08 12.78
C LEU A 16 -29.70 -13.94 13.01
N GLY A 17 -28.83 -14.07 14.00
CA GLY A 17 -27.83 -13.09 14.35
C GLY A 17 -26.39 -13.64 14.26
N GLY A 18 -26.05 -14.37 13.21
CA GLY A 18 -24.82 -15.13 13.19
C GLY A 18 -23.82 -14.94 12.03
N CYS A 19 -24.03 -14.01 11.11
CA CYS A 19 -23.11 -13.86 9.95
C CYS A 19 -22.42 -12.50 9.83
N ALA A 20 -22.56 -11.59 10.80
CA ALA A 20 -21.94 -10.25 10.71
C ALA A 20 -20.47 -10.21 11.14
N SER A 21 -19.93 -11.28 11.73
CA SER A 21 -18.58 -11.26 12.31
C SER A 21 -17.47 -11.81 11.39
N LEU A 22 -17.77 -12.21 10.16
CA LEU A 22 -16.76 -12.65 9.19
C LEU A 22 -16.25 -11.53 8.27
N MET A 23 -16.96 -10.41 8.20
CA MET A 23 -16.48 -9.19 7.55
C MET A 23 -15.93 -8.28 8.66
N GLY A 24 -14.66 -7.90 8.56
CA GLY A 24 -14.06 -6.91 9.47
C GLY A 24 -14.93 -5.64 9.55
N PRO A 25 -14.66 -4.74 10.50
CA PRO A 25 -15.48 -3.56 10.72
C PRO A 25 -15.57 -2.73 9.44
N GLN A 26 -16.79 -2.37 9.09
CA GLN A 26 -17.04 -1.46 7.97
C GLN A 26 -17.09 -0.02 8.51
N PHE A 27 -16.08 0.76 8.17
CA PHE A 27 -16.05 2.18 8.49
C PHE A 27 -16.81 2.97 7.42
N THR A 28 -17.92 3.59 7.83
CA THR A 28 -18.81 4.33 6.90
C THR A 28 -18.70 5.83 7.12
N PRO A 29 -18.89 6.65 6.08
CA PRO A 29 -18.97 8.10 6.22
C PRO A 29 -20.00 8.52 7.29
N GLY A 30 -19.67 9.58 8.06
CA GLY A 30 -20.48 10.07 9.17
C GLY A 30 -20.21 9.41 10.53
N MET A 31 -19.44 8.32 10.57
CA MET A 31 -19.03 7.67 11.81
C MET A 31 -18.03 8.54 12.59
N PRO A 32 -18.09 8.61 13.93
CA PRO A 32 -17.07 9.25 14.74
C PRO A 32 -15.70 8.59 14.51
N VAL A 33 -14.65 9.41 14.31
CA VAL A 33 -13.30 8.91 14.04
C VAL A 33 -12.73 8.08 15.19
N GLU A 34 -13.20 8.34 16.41
CA GLU A 34 -12.81 7.61 17.61
C GLU A 34 -13.08 6.11 17.50
N GLN A 35 -14.11 5.71 16.75
CA GLN A 35 -14.40 4.29 16.49
C GLN A 35 -13.36 3.66 15.58
N VAL A 36 -12.87 4.41 14.58
CA VAL A 36 -11.78 3.97 13.71
C VAL A 36 -10.49 3.80 14.52
N ILE A 37 -10.19 4.79 15.38
CA ILE A 37 -9.01 4.76 16.26
C ILE A 37 -9.12 3.66 17.31
N ALA A 38 -10.31 3.44 17.89
CA ALA A 38 -10.52 2.37 18.85
C ALA A 38 -10.25 0.96 18.26
N TYR A 39 -10.51 0.79 16.97
CA TYR A 39 -10.25 -0.48 16.28
C TYR A 39 -8.81 -0.62 15.77
N ASN A 40 -8.28 0.40 15.09
CA ASN A 40 -6.96 0.33 14.45
C ASN A 40 -5.81 0.74 15.39
N GLY A 41 -6.11 1.29 16.55
CA GLY A 41 -5.12 1.99 17.38
C GLY A 41 -4.89 3.44 16.90
N PRO A 42 -3.97 4.17 17.54
CA PRO A 42 -3.62 5.53 17.13
C PRO A 42 -3.05 5.52 15.70
N PRO A 43 -3.34 6.57 14.89
CA PRO A 43 -2.73 6.69 13.58
C PRO A 43 -1.21 6.87 13.72
N ALA A 44 -0.46 6.31 12.76
CA ALA A 44 0.98 6.48 12.73
C ALA A 44 1.36 7.92 12.32
N ILE A 45 0.58 8.51 11.42
CA ILE A 45 0.84 9.83 10.86
C ILE A 45 -0.48 10.57 10.66
N GLU A 46 -0.43 11.89 10.83
CA GLU A 46 -1.53 12.80 10.58
C GLU A 46 -1.09 13.92 9.63
N TYR A 47 -1.91 14.20 8.61
CA TYR A 47 -1.67 15.28 7.65
C TYR A 47 -2.81 16.30 7.70
N PRO A 48 -2.52 17.60 7.80
CA PRO A 48 -3.52 18.64 7.60
C PRO A 48 -3.90 18.73 6.12
N ASP A 49 -5.20 18.88 5.84
CA ASP A 49 -5.72 19.01 4.48
C ASP A 49 -6.90 20.01 4.46
N GLY A 50 -6.56 21.30 4.43
CA GLY A 50 -7.53 22.38 4.57
C GLY A 50 -8.28 22.33 5.90
N ASN A 51 -9.61 22.22 5.84
CA ASN A 51 -10.48 22.07 7.02
C ASN A 51 -10.63 20.59 7.46
N THR A 52 -9.96 19.66 6.77
CA THR A 52 -9.97 18.24 7.10
C THR A 52 -8.59 17.80 7.57
N ARG A 53 -8.51 16.59 8.10
CA ARG A 53 -7.27 15.93 8.43
C ARG A 53 -7.27 14.51 7.87
N LEU A 54 -6.09 14.04 7.49
CA LEU A 54 -5.88 12.68 7.03
C LEU A 54 -5.12 11.93 8.12
N LEU A 55 -5.62 10.76 8.49
CA LEU A 55 -5.01 9.87 9.47
C LEU A 55 -4.55 8.61 8.75
N GLU A 56 -3.28 8.25 8.88
CA GLU A 56 -2.68 7.11 8.17
C GLU A 56 -2.33 5.97 9.13
N TRP A 57 -2.69 4.74 8.72
CA TRP A 57 -2.29 3.47 9.33
C TRP A 57 -1.58 2.60 8.29
N PRO A 58 -0.23 2.57 8.28
CA PRO A 58 0.52 1.58 7.52
C PRO A 58 0.26 0.18 8.08
N VAL A 59 -0.05 -0.79 7.24
CA VAL A 59 -0.45 -2.15 7.65
C VAL A 59 0.24 -3.19 6.78
N GLY A 60 0.43 -4.37 7.35
CA GLY A 60 1.04 -5.50 6.68
C GLY A 60 2.57 -5.52 6.78
N GLU A 61 3.13 -6.62 6.28
CA GLU A 61 4.58 -6.78 6.23
C GLU A 61 5.18 -5.67 5.35
N TRP A 62 6.17 -4.95 5.90
CA TRP A 62 6.83 -3.84 5.20
C TRP A 62 5.87 -2.75 4.71
N SER A 63 4.72 -2.57 5.41
CA SER A 63 3.74 -1.53 5.08
C SER A 63 3.19 -1.61 3.65
N GLN A 64 2.89 -2.82 3.16
CA GLN A 64 2.33 -3.02 1.82
C GLN A 64 0.94 -2.42 1.63
N TYR A 65 0.25 -2.11 2.72
CA TYR A 65 -1.02 -1.40 2.73
C TYR A 65 -0.87 -0.12 3.54
N ALA A 66 -1.63 0.90 3.20
CA ALA A 66 -1.82 2.06 4.04
C ALA A 66 -3.31 2.47 3.98
N TYR A 67 -3.96 2.37 5.12
CA TYR A 67 -5.33 2.86 5.23
C TYR A 67 -5.30 4.32 5.67
N MET A 68 -6.10 5.13 4.99
CA MET A 68 -6.18 6.55 5.27
C MET A 68 -7.63 6.94 5.55
N ALA A 69 -7.85 7.56 6.70
CA ALA A 69 -9.12 8.17 7.06
C ALA A 69 -9.07 9.66 6.76
N ARG A 70 -10.02 10.17 5.98
CA ARG A 70 -10.29 11.60 5.89
C ARG A 70 -11.34 11.98 6.93
N VAL A 71 -11.02 12.94 7.78
CA VAL A 71 -11.85 13.35 8.91
C VAL A 71 -12.25 14.80 8.74
N GLY A 72 -13.54 15.07 8.89
CA GLY A 72 -14.10 16.42 8.84
C GLY A 72 -13.79 17.25 10.07
N PRO A 73 -14.08 18.58 10.03
CA PRO A 73 -13.90 19.47 11.17
C PRO A 73 -14.81 19.10 12.36
N ASP A 74 -15.86 18.35 12.11
CA ASP A 74 -16.80 17.83 13.12
C ASP A 74 -16.33 16.52 13.77
N GLY A 75 -15.13 16.04 13.46
CA GLY A 75 -14.58 14.80 13.97
C GLY A 75 -15.15 13.53 13.32
N LYS A 76 -15.95 13.67 12.26
CA LYS A 76 -16.57 12.54 11.59
C LYS A 76 -15.78 12.10 10.36
N LEU A 77 -15.86 10.79 10.12
CA LEU A 77 -15.26 10.16 8.97
C LEU A 77 -15.94 10.63 7.67
N ILE A 78 -15.13 11.09 6.72
CA ILE A 78 -15.57 11.38 5.34
C ILE A 78 -15.29 10.18 4.46
N SER A 79 -14.10 9.58 4.57
CA SER A 79 -13.72 8.37 3.84
C SER A 79 -12.69 7.57 4.63
N TYR A 80 -12.66 6.26 4.37
CA TYR A 80 -11.64 5.34 4.86
C TYR A 80 -11.30 4.36 3.75
N GLU A 81 -10.06 4.35 3.30
CA GLU A 81 -9.65 3.54 2.15
C GLU A 81 -8.18 3.13 2.21
N ASN A 82 -7.84 2.04 1.52
CA ASN A 82 -6.45 1.73 1.25
C ASN A 82 -5.94 2.66 0.13
N VAL A 83 -4.92 3.45 0.44
CA VAL A 83 -4.34 4.41 -0.51
C VAL A 83 -3.13 3.86 -1.27
N ARG A 84 -2.62 2.68 -0.91
CA ARG A 84 -1.53 2.01 -1.64
C ARG A 84 -2.08 1.06 -2.69
N THR A 85 -2.71 1.64 -3.69
CA THR A 85 -3.28 0.92 -4.83
C THR A 85 -2.79 1.52 -6.14
N ARG A 86 -2.82 0.72 -7.21
CA ARG A 86 -2.42 1.17 -8.55
C ARG A 86 -3.24 2.38 -9.01
N GLU A 87 -4.53 2.38 -8.71
CA GLU A 87 -5.46 3.45 -9.04
C GLU A 87 -5.05 4.76 -8.35
N LYS A 88 -4.72 4.70 -7.06
CA LYS A 88 -4.29 5.88 -6.30
C LYS A 88 -2.95 6.42 -6.81
N PHE A 89 -1.98 5.56 -7.08
CA PHE A 89 -0.72 5.98 -7.70
C PHE A 89 -0.96 6.63 -9.07
N GLY A 90 -1.91 6.12 -9.86
CA GLY A 90 -2.29 6.67 -11.16
C GLY A 90 -2.91 8.07 -11.10
N THR A 91 -3.35 8.55 -9.93
CA THR A 91 -3.87 9.91 -9.78
C THR A 91 -2.78 10.98 -9.61
N ILE A 92 -1.53 10.56 -9.36
CA ILE A 92 -0.41 11.48 -9.16
C ILE A 92 -0.02 12.12 -10.48
N GLN A 93 -0.02 13.44 -10.51
CA GLN A 93 0.25 14.20 -11.72
C GLN A 93 1.72 14.62 -11.79
N VAL A 94 2.44 14.06 -12.77
CA VAL A 94 3.84 14.42 -13.05
C VAL A 94 3.92 15.88 -13.47
N ASN A 95 4.95 16.59 -13.01
CA ASN A 95 5.20 18.03 -13.18
C ASN A 95 4.19 18.96 -12.46
N GLN A 96 3.28 18.43 -11.66
CA GLN A 96 2.29 19.22 -10.93
C GLN A 96 2.32 18.95 -9.43
N PHE A 97 2.28 17.66 -9.03
CA PHE A 97 2.26 17.29 -7.62
C PHE A 97 3.62 17.56 -6.97
N ASN A 98 3.56 18.09 -5.76
CA ASN A 98 4.70 18.16 -4.86
C ASN A 98 4.64 17.04 -3.82
N LYS A 99 5.67 16.94 -2.97
CA LYS A 99 5.76 15.92 -1.92
C LYS A 99 4.55 15.88 -0.99
N ASN A 100 3.99 17.05 -0.61
CA ASN A 100 2.82 17.09 0.26
C ASN A 100 1.58 16.54 -0.43
N ASP A 101 1.42 16.78 -1.74
CA ASP A 101 0.32 16.23 -2.51
C ASP A 101 0.42 14.71 -2.58
N VAL A 102 1.64 14.18 -2.78
CA VAL A 102 1.89 12.73 -2.77
C VAL A 102 1.57 12.13 -1.39
N LEU A 103 2.02 12.74 -0.29
CA LEU A 103 1.71 12.27 1.07
C LEU A 103 0.20 12.22 1.34
N ARG A 104 -0.56 13.22 0.88
CA ARG A 104 -2.01 13.25 1.02
C ARG A 104 -2.72 12.23 0.13
N THR A 105 -2.08 11.77 -0.93
CA THR A 105 -2.68 10.87 -1.92
C THR A 105 -2.41 9.40 -1.59
N VAL A 106 -1.16 9.03 -1.28
CA VAL A 106 -0.72 7.64 -1.11
C VAL A 106 -0.02 7.37 0.22
N GLY A 107 0.10 8.39 1.09
CA GLY A 107 0.71 8.29 2.40
C GLY A 107 2.23 8.33 2.38
N HIS A 108 2.81 7.89 3.49
CA HIS A 108 4.25 7.92 3.72
C HIS A 108 4.98 6.84 2.90
N PRO A 109 6.14 7.12 2.30
CA PRO A 109 6.90 6.10 1.58
C PRO A 109 7.45 5.01 2.52
N THR A 110 7.65 3.82 1.98
CA THR A 110 8.32 2.72 2.69
C THR A 110 9.83 2.99 2.80
N GLU A 111 10.40 3.56 1.76
CA GLU A 111 11.83 3.88 1.66
C GLU A 111 12.03 5.20 0.92
N THR A 112 13.09 5.91 1.28
CA THR A 112 13.53 7.11 0.55
C THR A 112 14.99 6.95 0.16
N ASP A 113 15.34 7.40 -1.05
CA ASP A 113 16.69 7.35 -1.58
C ASP A 113 16.99 8.62 -2.38
N TYR A 114 18.26 8.82 -2.75
CA TYR A 114 18.69 9.96 -3.54
C TYR A 114 19.59 9.53 -4.68
N LEU A 115 19.28 10.00 -5.90
CA LEU A 115 20.06 9.75 -7.12
C LEU A 115 20.97 10.95 -7.43
N PRO A 116 22.25 10.92 -7.07
CA PRO A 116 23.14 12.09 -7.19
C PRO A 116 23.31 12.58 -8.63
N LEU A 117 23.42 11.66 -9.58
CA LEU A 117 23.60 11.99 -11.00
C LEU A 117 22.41 12.69 -11.61
N LYS A 118 21.20 12.35 -11.18
CA LYS A 118 19.94 12.96 -11.64
C LYS A 118 19.50 14.13 -10.75
N LYS A 119 20.13 14.29 -9.57
CA LYS A 119 19.72 15.23 -8.51
C LYS A 119 18.26 15.05 -8.14
N GLN A 120 17.82 13.80 -8.01
CA GLN A 120 16.44 13.43 -7.70
C GLN A 120 16.39 12.67 -6.39
N GLU A 121 15.38 12.97 -5.59
CA GLU A 121 14.95 12.15 -4.46
C GLU A 121 13.94 11.12 -4.96
N VAL A 122 14.01 9.90 -4.44
CA VAL A 122 13.12 8.81 -4.82
C VAL A 122 12.37 8.35 -3.59
N TRP A 123 11.06 8.33 -3.68
CA TRP A 123 10.17 7.72 -2.68
C TRP A 123 9.66 6.40 -3.22
N SER A 124 9.91 5.32 -2.47
CA SER A 124 9.54 3.97 -2.85
C SER A 124 8.44 3.44 -1.93
N TYR A 125 7.41 2.90 -2.54
CA TYR A 125 6.21 2.41 -1.87
C TYR A 125 6.03 0.93 -2.18
N ARG A 126 6.17 0.06 -1.17
CA ARG A 126 5.75 -1.34 -1.31
C ARG A 126 4.23 -1.41 -1.32
N TYR A 127 3.67 -2.22 -2.20
CA TYR A 127 2.23 -2.43 -2.22
C TYR A 127 1.85 -3.79 -2.84
N ARG A 128 0.63 -4.22 -2.53
CA ARG A 128 0.05 -5.42 -3.13
C ARG A 128 -0.76 -5.01 -4.35
N GLU A 129 -0.14 -5.11 -5.51
CA GLU A 129 -0.79 -4.81 -6.77
C GLU A 129 -1.86 -5.87 -7.05
N GLU A 130 -3.09 -5.43 -7.27
CA GLU A 130 -4.28 -6.28 -7.43
C GLU A 130 -4.48 -7.31 -6.30
N GLY A 131 -3.90 -7.05 -5.12
CA GLY A 131 -3.93 -7.98 -3.98
C GLY A 131 -3.07 -9.24 -4.15
N ILE A 132 -2.36 -9.41 -5.26
CA ILE A 132 -1.64 -10.62 -5.64
C ILE A 132 -0.13 -10.38 -5.70
N TRP A 133 0.31 -9.36 -6.46
CA TRP A 133 1.71 -9.16 -6.77
C TRP A 133 2.40 -8.26 -5.74
N ASN A 134 3.60 -8.66 -5.32
CA ASN A 134 4.47 -7.81 -4.51
C ASN A 134 5.17 -6.83 -5.44
N SER A 135 4.70 -5.60 -5.45
CA SER A 135 5.17 -4.53 -6.33
C SER A 135 5.72 -3.35 -5.54
N MET A 136 6.56 -2.57 -6.20
CA MET A 136 7.14 -1.35 -5.65
C MET A 136 6.92 -0.21 -6.63
N MET A 137 6.28 0.86 -6.15
CA MET A 137 6.10 2.09 -6.90
C MET A 137 7.18 3.09 -6.50
N HIS A 138 7.90 3.62 -7.49
CA HIS A 138 8.93 4.65 -7.28
C HIS A 138 8.43 5.98 -7.80
N ILE A 139 8.52 7.03 -6.98
CA ILE A 139 8.14 8.39 -7.32
C ILE A 139 9.39 9.25 -7.23
N TYR A 140 9.74 9.89 -8.34
CA TYR A 140 10.96 10.69 -8.47
C TYR A 140 10.63 12.18 -8.33
N PHE A 141 11.35 12.86 -7.44
CA PHE A 141 11.21 14.29 -7.20
C PHE A 141 12.48 15.03 -7.61
N ASP A 142 12.32 16.21 -8.18
CA ASP A 142 13.44 17.12 -8.39
C ASP A 142 13.84 17.85 -7.10
N SER A 143 14.86 18.73 -7.22
CA SER A 143 15.35 19.52 -6.10
C SER A 143 14.31 20.52 -5.54
N SER A 144 13.25 20.82 -6.28
CA SER A 144 12.13 21.65 -5.84
C SER A 144 11.02 20.82 -5.16
N GLY A 145 11.16 19.50 -5.10
CA GLY A 145 10.17 18.58 -4.55
C GLY A 145 8.97 18.32 -5.44
N ILE A 146 9.08 18.59 -6.74
CA ILE A 146 8.04 18.31 -7.73
C ILE A 146 8.25 16.92 -8.35
N VAL A 147 7.16 16.16 -8.50
CA VAL A 147 7.17 14.84 -9.15
C VAL A 147 7.62 14.96 -10.60
N ARG A 148 8.67 14.22 -10.97
CA ARG A 148 9.23 14.18 -12.33
C ARG A 148 9.07 12.85 -13.03
N GLY A 149 8.74 11.80 -12.30
CA GLY A 149 8.51 10.47 -12.85
C GLY A 149 7.86 9.55 -11.85
N ILE A 150 7.22 8.51 -12.36
CA ILE A 150 6.61 7.43 -11.59
C ILE A 150 6.91 6.13 -12.33
N GLU A 151 7.46 5.14 -11.62
CA GLU A 151 7.81 3.84 -12.18
C GLU A 151 7.29 2.74 -11.28
N ASN A 152 6.67 1.72 -11.89
CA ASN A 152 6.24 0.52 -11.19
C ASN A 152 7.18 -0.64 -11.52
N GLY A 153 7.53 -1.42 -10.51
CA GLY A 153 8.38 -2.59 -10.66
C GLY A 153 8.03 -3.69 -9.66
N GLN A 154 8.70 -4.82 -9.79
CA GLN A 154 8.62 -5.89 -8.80
C GLN A 154 9.37 -5.47 -7.53
N ASP A 155 8.86 -5.86 -6.35
CA ASP A 155 9.56 -5.63 -5.09
C ASP A 155 10.82 -6.51 -5.02
N PRO A 156 12.02 -5.91 -4.96
CA PRO A 156 13.28 -6.66 -4.94
C PRO A 156 13.41 -7.62 -3.74
N MET A 157 12.72 -7.35 -2.65
CA MET A 157 12.74 -8.21 -1.46
C MET A 157 12.16 -9.60 -1.76
N TYR A 158 11.15 -9.67 -2.60
CA TYR A 158 10.50 -10.93 -2.98
C TYR A 158 11.13 -11.61 -4.20
N LEU A 159 12.05 -10.96 -4.91
CA LEU A 159 12.83 -11.59 -5.97
C LEU A 159 13.93 -12.51 -5.42
N ARG A 160 14.39 -12.28 -4.18
CA ARG A 160 15.49 -13.04 -3.56
C ARG A 160 15.09 -14.44 -3.08
N ASP A 161 13.80 -14.66 -2.81
CA ASP A 161 13.31 -15.95 -2.32
C ASP A 161 12.97 -16.96 -3.41
N ASN A 162 12.88 -16.54 -4.66
CA ASN A 162 12.74 -17.46 -5.80
C ASN A 162 14.12 -18.04 -6.23
N GLY A 163 14.82 -18.59 -5.27
CA GLY A 163 16.07 -19.29 -5.50
C GLY A 163 15.91 -20.30 -6.63
N PHE A 164 16.81 -20.18 -7.60
CA PHE A 164 17.15 -21.08 -8.69
C PHE A 164 16.58 -20.78 -10.09
N PHE A 165 15.48 -20.06 -10.29
CA PHE A 165 14.98 -19.76 -11.65
C PHE A 165 14.90 -18.27 -12.03
N GLY A 166 15.41 -17.35 -11.21
CA GLY A 166 15.38 -15.90 -11.44
C GLY A 166 16.57 -15.34 -12.24
N GLY A 167 17.16 -16.12 -13.12
CA GLY A 167 18.39 -15.74 -13.81
C GLY A 167 18.21 -15.36 -15.29
N ILE A 168 17.19 -14.56 -15.66
CA ILE A 168 17.16 -13.96 -17.01
C ILE A 168 16.61 -12.53 -16.87
N GLY A 169 17.49 -11.56 -16.72
CA GLY A 169 17.12 -10.15 -16.69
C GLY A 169 18.03 -9.22 -15.87
N GLY A 170 19.17 -9.71 -15.38
CA GLY A 170 20.15 -8.88 -14.71
C GLY A 170 21.28 -8.53 -15.69
N PHE A 171 21.69 -7.28 -15.73
CA PHE A 171 22.94 -6.87 -16.35
C PHE A 171 24.11 -7.54 -15.59
N GLY A 172 24.48 -8.74 -16.01
CA GLY A 172 25.63 -9.44 -15.49
C GLY A 172 26.88 -9.03 -16.28
N VAL A 173 27.75 -8.26 -15.69
CA VAL A 173 29.15 -8.16 -16.17
C VAL A 173 29.84 -9.43 -15.71
N GLY A 174 29.86 -10.45 -16.57
CA GLY A 174 30.61 -11.67 -16.34
C GLY A 174 32.05 -11.49 -16.75
N ILE A 175 33.00 -11.45 -15.79
CA ILE A 175 34.41 -11.62 -16.08
C ILE A 175 34.69 -13.12 -16.06
N GLY A 176 34.67 -13.74 -17.25
CA GLY A 176 35.04 -15.13 -17.43
C GLY A 176 36.56 -15.29 -17.52
N GLY A 177 37.18 -15.76 -16.44
CA GLY A 177 38.58 -16.19 -16.47
C GLY A 177 38.69 -17.61 -17.03
N GLY A 178 38.99 -17.76 -18.30
CA GLY A 178 39.38 -19.02 -18.89
C GLY A 178 40.89 -19.22 -18.83
N THR A 179 41.35 -20.27 -18.14
CA THR A 179 42.76 -20.71 -18.14
C THR A 179 43.08 -21.46 -19.40
N ARG A 180 43.34 -20.79 -20.50
CA ARG A 180 44.19 -21.15 -21.63
C ARG A 180 44.00 -20.14 -22.76
N GLY A 181 44.97 -19.32 -22.97
CA GLY A 181 45.10 -18.47 -24.16
C GLY A 181 44.75 -16.98 -23.86
N VAL A 182 45.74 -16.15 -24.09
CA VAL A 182 45.63 -14.71 -24.08
C VAL A 182 44.68 -14.25 -25.20
N GLY A 183 43.48 -13.85 -24.84
CA GLY A 183 42.54 -13.29 -25.77
C GLY A 183 41.46 -12.57 -24.94
N GLY A 184 41.66 -11.30 -24.67
CA GLY A 184 40.64 -10.46 -23.99
C GLY A 184 39.51 -10.15 -24.98
N GLY A 185 38.36 -10.71 -24.76
CA GLY A 185 37.14 -10.37 -25.47
C GLY A 185 36.11 -9.86 -24.47
N ALA A 186 35.77 -8.57 -24.52
CA ALA A 186 34.60 -8.02 -23.84
C ALA A 186 33.38 -8.26 -24.75
N GLY A 187 32.51 -9.16 -24.34
CA GLY A 187 31.24 -9.40 -25.02
C GLY A 187 30.10 -8.77 -24.27
N ILE A 188 29.39 -7.85 -24.90
CA ILE A 188 28.10 -7.36 -24.43
C ILE A 188 27.04 -8.24 -25.07
N GLY A 189 26.42 -9.11 -24.27
CA GLY A 189 25.28 -9.91 -24.71
C GLY A 189 23.98 -9.18 -24.34
N ILE A 190 23.23 -8.78 -25.35
CA ILE A 190 21.84 -8.33 -25.18
C ILE A 190 20.97 -9.56 -25.45
N GLY A 191 20.34 -10.08 -24.40
CA GLY A 191 19.31 -11.11 -24.55
C GLY A 191 17.93 -10.46 -24.58
N PHE A 192 17.12 -10.88 -25.54
CA PHE A 192 15.73 -10.48 -25.70
C PHE A 192 14.82 -11.38 -24.85
#